data_152f9d48a80e9d3490ee4326de659382
#
_entry.id   152f9d48a80e9d3490ee4326de659382
#
_cell.length_a   1.000
_cell.length_b   1.000
_cell.length_c   1.000
_cell.angle_alpha   90.00
_cell.angle_beta   90.00
_cell.angle_gamma   90.00
#
_symmetry.space_group_name_H-M   'P 1'
#
loop_
_entity.id
_entity.type
_entity.pdbx_description
1 polymer ?
#
loop_
_entity_poly.entity_id
_entity_poly.type
_entity_poly.pdbx_seq_one_letter_code
_entity_poly.pdbx_strand_id
1 'polypeptide(L)'
;MAEGSAEINQCPPGGETGISALAALLQLPFKPLNPDYGCHKPKQLAFIIEQDCIGCVKCIAACPVDAILGAAKFMHTVLAEECTGCELCVAPCPVDCIVMIPIAELDSLTRKAQSQVAKRRYEARCLRKEQQAIEQAERVRQKKAALAKVKFKS
;
A
#
# COMPACT_ATOMS: atom_id res chain seq x y z
N MET A 1 -19.44 -12.10 -7.96
CA MET A 1 -19.27 -12.22 -9.42
C MET A 1 -19.63 -13.62 -9.88
N ALA A 2 -18.83 -14.66 -9.62
CA ALA A 2 -19.17 -16.03 -10.04
C ALA A 2 -20.52 -16.53 -9.49
N GLU A 3 -20.89 -16.11 -8.29
CA GLU A 3 -22.15 -16.45 -7.62
C GLU A 3 -23.29 -15.44 -7.91
N GLY A 4 -23.10 -14.49 -8.83
CA GLY A 4 -24.10 -13.47 -9.17
C GLY A 4 -24.32 -12.38 -8.12
N SER A 5 -23.55 -12.37 -7.02
CA SER A 5 -23.67 -11.41 -5.92
C SER A 5 -23.13 -10.01 -6.23
N ALA A 6 -22.30 -9.88 -7.27
CA ALA A 6 -21.70 -8.62 -7.70
C ALA A 6 -21.49 -8.59 -9.22
N GLU A 7 -21.62 -7.42 -9.81
CA GLU A 7 -21.39 -7.16 -11.25
C GLU A 7 -19.90 -7.05 -11.56
N ILE A 8 -19.51 -7.31 -12.82
CA ILE A 8 -18.11 -7.27 -13.27
C ILE A 8 -17.55 -5.85 -13.40
N ASN A 9 -18.39 -4.83 -13.40
CA ASN A 9 -18.06 -3.43 -13.65
C ASN A 9 -18.00 -2.54 -12.40
N GLN A 10 -17.76 -3.14 -11.23
CA GLN A 10 -17.76 -2.44 -9.93
C GLN A 10 -16.33 -2.21 -9.38
N CYS A 11 -15.28 -2.30 -10.21
CA CYS A 11 -13.89 -2.15 -9.77
C CYS A 11 -13.18 -1.00 -10.49
N PRO A 12 -13.24 0.25 -9.97
CA PRO A 12 -12.58 1.39 -10.61
C PRO A 12 -11.07 1.21 -10.87
N PRO A 13 -10.27 0.65 -9.93
CA PRO A 13 -8.85 0.42 -10.19
C PRO A 13 -8.56 -0.54 -11.35
N GLY A 14 -9.45 -1.48 -11.62
CA GLY A 14 -9.32 -2.41 -12.74
C GLY A 14 -9.64 -1.78 -14.10
N GLY A 15 -10.45 -0.72 -14.09
CA GLY A 15 -10.88 -0.02 -15.30
C GLY A 15 -11.53 -0.95 -16.34
N GLU A 16 -11.63 -0.48 -17.56
CA GLU A 16 -12.21 -1.27 -18.66
C GLU A 16 -11.41 -2.52 -19.00
N THR A 17 -10.09 -2.48 -18.81
CA THR A 17 -9.22 -3.65 -19.01
C THR A 17 -9.58 -4.79 -18.05
N GLY A 18 -9.82 -4.46 -16.79
CA GLY A 18 -10.24 -5.43 -15.78
C GLY A 18 -11.63 -5.98 -16.07
N ILE A 19 -12.57 -5.12 -16.48
CA ILE A 19 -13.92 -5.51 -16.87
C ILE A 19 -13.90 -6.45 -18.06
N SER A 20 -13.11 -6.15 -19.10
CA SER A 20 -12.97 -6.99 -20.29
C SER A 20 -12.39 -8.37 -19.95
N ALA A 21 -11.38 -8.42 -19.06
CA ALA A 21 -10.82 -9.69 -18.61
C ALA A 21 -11.82 -10.53 -17.81
N LEU A 22 -12.61 -9.91 -16.94
CA LEU A 22 -13.66 -10.57 -16.17
C LEU A 22 -14.82 -11.03 -17.07
N ALA A 23 -15.23 -10.22 -18.06
CA ALA A 23 -16.25 -10.57 -19.03
C ALA A 23 -15.85 -11.82 -19.83
N ALA A 24 -14.59 -11.86 -20.31
CA ALA A 24 -14.07 -13.02 -21.04
C ALA A 24 -13.99 -14.27 -20.14
N LEU A 25 -13.52 -14.14 -18.91
CA LEU A 25 -13.38 -15.26 -17.97
C LEU A 25 -14.75 -15.87 -17.58
N LEU A 26 -15.75 -15.02 -17.35
CA LEU A 26 -17.09 -15.43 -16.90
C LEU A 26 -18.09 -15.63 -18.04
N GLN A 27 -17.65 -15.44 -19.29
CA GLN A 27 -18.51 -15.51 -20.50
C GLN A 27 -19.73 -14.57 -20.44
N LEU A 28 -19.53 -13.38 -19.85
CA LEU A 28 -20.54 -12.35 -19.71
C LEU A 28 -20.34 -11.24 -20.75
N PRO A 29 -21.39 -10.50 -21.15
CA PRO A 29 -21.25 -9.34 -22.02
C PRO A 29 -20.44 -8.24 -21.31
N PHE A 30 -19.64 -7.48 -22.08
CA PHE A 30 -18.96 -6.30 -21.58
C PHE A 30 -19.98 -5.27 -21.05
N LYS A 31 -19.69 -4.66 -19.92
CA LYS A 31 -20.43 -3.54 -19.33
C LYS A 31 -19.45 -2.39 -19.04
N PRO A 32 -19.80 -1.11 -19.32
CA PRO A 32 -18.96 0.02 -18.94
C PRO A 32 -18.83 0.09 -17.41
N LEU A 33 -17.76 0.74 -16.92
CA LEU A 33 -17.55 0.94 -15.49
C LEU A 33 -18.77 1.64 -14.87
N ASN A 34 -19.26 1.09 -13.75
CA ASN A 34 -20.39 1.70 -13.04
C ASN A 34 -19.92 2.91 -12.22
N PRO A 35 -20.38 4.13 -12.54
CA PRO A 35 -19.95 5.37 -11.88
C PRO A 35 -20.31 5.43 -10.39
N ASP A 36 -21.31 4.67 -9.92
CA ASP A 36 -21.68 4.62 -8.50
C ASP A 36 -20.55 4.08 -7.60
N TYR A 37 -19.64 3.30 -8.19
CA TYR A 37 -18.47 2.74 -7.48
C TYR A 37 -17.20 3.57 -7.66
N GLY A 38 -17.27 4.68 -8.40
CA GLY A 38 -16.18 5.61 -8.66
C GLY A 38 -15.69 5.58 -10.10
N CYS A 39 -14.59 6.32 -10.36
CA CYS A 39 -13.98 6.42 -11.68
C CYS A 39 -12.59 5.81 -11.72
N HIS A 40 -12.16 5.38 -12.90
CA HIS A 40 -10.79 4.98 -13.12
C HIS A 40 -9.87 6.20 -13.05
N LYS A 41 -8.83 6.13 -12.20
CA LYS A 41 -7.81 7.16 -12.09
C LYS A 41 -6.61 6.80 -12.98
N PRO A 42 -5.99 7.79 -13.66
CA PRO A 42 -4.73 7.55 -14.37
C PRO A 42 -3.65 7.11 -13.38
N LYS A 43 -2.64 6.42 -13.89
CA LYS A 43 -1.51 6.00 -13.06
C LYS A 43 -0.78 7.23 -12.51
N GLN A 44 -0.43 7.18 -11.23
CA GLN A 44 0.26 8.26 -10.53
C GLN A 44 1.28 7.70 -9.54
N LEU A 45 2.24 8.53 -9.15
CA LEU A 45 3.23 8.23 -8.12
C LEU A 45 3.14 9.24 -7.00
N ALA A 46 3.40 8.81 -5.79
CA ALA A 46 3.57 9.72 -4.67
C ALA A 46 4.92 10.45 -4.80
N PHE A 47 4.91 11.74 -4.55
CA PHE A 47 6.11 12.58 -4.47
C PHE A 47 6.10 13.31 -3.13
N ILE A 48 7.23 13.30 -2.42
CA ILE A 48 7.40 13.99 -1.14
C ILE A 48 8.16 15.28 -1.38
N ILE A 49 7.57 16.41 -0.96
CA ILE A 49 8.24 17.70 -0.95
C ILE A 49 9.20 17.68 0.25
N GLU A 50 10.47 17.40 -0.03
CA GLU A 50 11.48 17.12 1.00
C GLU A 50 11.69 18.30 1.94
N GLN A 51 11.54 19.54 1.45
CA GLN A 51 11.68 20.78 2.23
C GLN A 51 10.62 20.92 3.33
N ASP A 52 9.43 20.37 3.09
CA ASP A 52 8.30 20.41 4.03
C ASP A 52 8.26 19.17 4.92
N CYS A 53 9.09 18.16 4.63
CA CYS A 53 9.08 16.88 5.34
C CYS A 53 9.73 16.98 6.71
N ILE A 54 8.97 16.71 7.76
CA ILE A 54 9.44 16.75 9.16
C ILE A 54 10.00 15.41 9.68
N GLY A 55 10.12 14.40 8.84
CA GLY A 55 10.67 13.10 9.25
C GLY A 55 9.81 12.31 10.25
N CYS A 56 8.48 12.38 10.17
CA CYS A 56 7.55 11.78 11.14
C CYS A 56 7.35 10.25 10.97
N VAL A 57 7.90 9.62 9.94
CA VAL A 57 7.84 8.21 9.56
C VAL A 57 6.45 7.61 9.30
N LYS A 58 5.38 8.39 9.37
CA LYS A 58 4.00 7.90 9.21
C LYS A 58 3.74 7.36 7.80
N CYS A 59 4.26 8.02 6.75
CA CYS A 59 4.16 7.57 5.37
C CYS A 59 4.91 6.24 5.14
N ILE A 60 6.07 6.02 5.76
CA ILE A 60 6.80 4.75 5.72
C ILE A 60 5.95 3.63 6.34
N ALA A 61 5.33 3.91 7.50
CA ALA A 61 4.46 2.96 8.16
C ALA A 61 3.23 2.59 7.33
N ALA A 62 2.70 3.53 6.55
CA ALA A 62 1.52 3.35 5.70
C ALA A 62 1.83 2.66 4.36
N CYS A 63 3.06 2.78 3.83
CA CYS A 63 3.39 2.25 2.50
C CYS A 63 3.34 0.71 2.48
N PRO A 64 2.49 0.06 1.65
CA PRO A 64 2.34 -1.39 1.66
C PRO A 64 3.49 -2.15 0.99
N VAL A 65 4.31 -1.47 0.20
CA VAL A 65 5.41 -2.07 -0.60
C VAL A 65 6.79 -1.52 -0.23
N ASP A 66 6.90 -0.80 0.89
CA ASP A 66 8.15 -0.16 1.36
C ASP A 66 8.84 0.72 0.30
N ALA A 67 8.06 1.43 -0.49
CA ALA A 67 8.57 2.32 -1.53
C ALA A 67 9.03 3.70 -0.99
N ILE A 68 9.04 3.91 0.32
CA ILE A 68 9.43 5.19 0.93
C ILE A 68 10.67 4.97 1.81
N LEU A 69 11.73 5.68 1.50
CA LEU A 69 12.96 5.72 2.27
C LEU A 69 12.98 6.93 3.21
N GLY A 70 13.65 6.76 4.34
CA GLY A 70 13.83 7.82 5.34
C GLY A 70 13.94 7.26 6.75
N ALA A 71 14.08 8.15 7.72
CA ALA A 71 14.16 7.81 9.13
C ALA A 71 13.51 8.90 9.99
N ALA A 72 13.30 8.61 11.28
CA ALA A 72 12.80 9.60 12.22
C ALA A 72 13.71 10.84 12.26
N LYS A 73 13.13 12.03 12.12
CA LYS A 73 13.81 13.34 12.05
C LYS A 73 14.67 13.58 10.80
N PHE A 74 14.61 12.72 9.81
CA PHE A 74 15.22 12.92 8.49
C PHE A 74 14.14 12.97 7.43
N MET A 75 14.38 13.74 6.36
CA MET A 75 13.45 13.81 5.23
C MET A 75 13.21 12.42 4.62
N HIS A 76 12.05 12.24 4.03
CA HIS A 76 11.69 11.02 3.34
C HIS A 76 11.67 11.24 1.83
N THR A 77 11.95 10.19 1.07
CA THR A 77 11.85 10.20 -0.39
C THR A 77 11.14 8.95 -0.90
N VAL A 78 10.52 9.03 -2.07
CA VAL A 78 9.80 7.92 -2.69
C VAL A 78 10.65 7.27 -3.77
N LEU A 79 10.77 5.95 -3.73
CA LEU A 79 11.32 5.15 -4.82
C LEU A 79 10.25 5.02 -5.91
N ALA A 80 10.38 5.79 -6.98
CA ALA A 80 9.38 5.88 -8.04
C ALA A 80 9.09 4.52 -8.71
N GLU A 81 10.13 3.71 -8.93
CA GLU A 81 10.01 2.39 -9.55
C GLU A 81 9.23 1.38 -8.69
N GLU A 82 9.21 1.59 -7.38
CA GLU A 82 8.57 0.72 -6.39
C GLU A 82 7.18 1.22 -5.96
N CYS A 83 6.89 2.48 -6.24
CA CYS A 83 5.62 3.10 -5.87
C CYS A 83 4.47 2.56 -6.72
N THR A 84 3.40 2.10 -6.05
CA THR A 84 2.20 1.57 -6.72
C THR A 84 1.12 2.64 -6.98
N GLY A 85 1.31 3.89 -6.48
CA GLY A 85 0.32 4.96 -6.62
C GLY A 85 -0.94 4.78 -5.77
N CYS A 86 -0.88 4.01 -4.70
CA CYS A 86 -2.05 3.65 -3.87
C CYS A 86 -2.57 4.76 -2.95
N GLU A 87 -1.93 5.91 -2.89
CA GLU A 87 -2.30 7.10 -2.08
C GLU A 87 -2.31 6.89 -0.54
N LEU A 88 -2.03 5.69 -0.03
CA LEU A 88 -2.12 5.38 1.41
C LEU A 88 -1.16 6.20 2.29
N CYS A 89 -0.11 6.78 1.70
CA CYS A 89 0.84 7.62 2.41
C CYS A 89 0.38 9.09 2.57
N VAL A 90 -0.62 9.54 1.78
CA VAL A 90 -1.08 10.93 1.78
C VAL A 90 -1.82 11.28 3.07
N ALA A 91 -2.88 10.54 3.38
CA ALA A 91 -3.74 10.81 4.53
C ALA A 91 -3.02 10.86 5.90
N PRO A 92 -2.01 10.02 6.21
CA PRO A 92 -1.31 10.08 7.49
C PRO A 92 -0.25 11.19 7.57
N CYS A 93 0.01 11.93 6.51
CA CYS A 93 1.01 13.00 6.52
C CYS A 93 0.48 14.22 7.31
N PRO A 94 1.13 14.62 8.43
CA PRO A 94 0.60 15.69 9.28
C PRO A 94 0.91 17.11 8.75
N VAL A 95 1.72 17.21 7.70
CA VAL A 95 2.14 18.48 7.08
C VAL A 95 1.79 18.54 5.59
N ASP A 96 1.02 17.58 5.10
CA ASP A 96 0.54 17.49 3.71
C ASP A 96 1.63 17.65 2.64
N CYS A 97 2.87 17.22 2.95
CA CYS A 97 4.01 17.33 2.04
C CYS A 97 4.06 16.24 0.95
N ILE A 98 2.99 15.46 0.78
CA ILE A 98 2.93 14.38 -0.20
C ILE A 98 1.91 14.70 -1.28
N VAL A 99 2.37 14.79 -2.52
CA VAL A 99 1.53 15.03 -3.69
C VAL A 99 1.54 13.82 -4.61
N MET A 100 0.45 13.63 -5.37
CA MET A 100 0.37 12.58 -6.37
C MET A 100 0.65 13.17 -7.75
N ILE A 101 1.64 12.63 -8.45
CA ILE A 101 2.07 13.11 -9.78
C ILE A 101 1.60 12.10 -10.82
N PRO A 102 0.79 12.50 -11.81
CA PRO A 102 0.41 11.64 -12.92
C PRO A 102 1.65 11.20 -13.71
N ILE A 103 1.66 9.93 -14.12
CA ILE A 103 2.70 9.37 -14.98
C ILE A 103 2.07 8.71 -16.21
N ALA A 104 2.88 8.50 -17.24
CA ALA A 104 2.44 7.80 -18.44
C ALA A 104 1.94 6.39 -18.11
N GLU A 105 0.89 5.96 -18.79
CA GLU A 105 0.40 4.60 -18.70
C GLU A 105 1.47 3.62 -19.19
N LEU A 106 1.65 2.55 -18.44
CA LEU A 106 2.58 1.49 -18.81
C LEU A 106 1.92 0.51 -19.76
N ASP A 107 2.71 -0.05 -20.64
CA ASP A 107 2.28 -1.19 -21.45
C ASP A 107 1.90 -2.40 -20.56
N SER A 108 1.12 -3.32 -21.11
CA SER A 108 0.55 -4.44 -20.35
C SER A 108 1.60 -5.39 -19.77
N LEU A 109 2.75 -5.58 -20.45
CA LEU A 109 3.82 -6.46 -19.99
C LEU A 109 4.56 -5.84 -18.81
N THR A 110 4.95 -4.57 -18.92
CA THR A 110 5.61 -3.80 -17.86
C THR A 110 4.70 -3.69 -16.62
N ARG A 111 3.41 -3.43 -16.83
CA ARG A 111 2.42 -3.39 -15.73
C ARG A 111 2.35 -4.73 -15.00
N LYS A 112 2.32 -5.85 -15.72
CA LYS A 112 2.29 -7.20 -15.15
C LYS A 112 3.57 -7.50 -14.37
N ALA A 113 4.74 -7.13 -14.89
CA ALA A 113 6.01 -7.30 -14.19
C ALA A 113 6.07 -6.50 -12.90
N GLN A 114 5.69 -5.20 -12.93
CA GLN A 114 5.63 -4.36 -11.73
C GLN A 114 4.63 -4.90 -10.69
N SER A 115 3.47 -5.40 -11.12
CA SER A 115 2.50 -6.02 -10.23
C SER A 115 3.08 -7.22 -9.47
N GLN A 116 3.87 -8.06 -10.14
CA GLN A 116 4.54 -9.20 -9.51
C GLN A 116 5.61 -8.75 -8.49
N VAL A 117 6.36 -7.70 -8.80
CA VAL A 117 7.33 -7.11 -7.86
C VAL A 117 6.60 -6.54 -6.64
N ALA A 118 5.56 -5.74 -6.86
CA ALA A 118 4.76 -5.14 -5.79
C ALA A 118 4.14 -6.21 -4.86
N LYS A 119 3.62 -7.30 -5.44
CA LYS A 119 3.09 -8.43 -4.67
C LYS A 119 4.15 -9.05 -3.75
N ARG A 120 5.32 -9.37 -4.28
CA ARG A 120 6.43 -9.94 -3.48
C ARG A 120 6.86 -9.00 -2.35
N ARG A 121 6.96 -7.70 -2.62
CA ARG A 121 7.31 -6.70 -1.60
C ARG A 121 6.25 -6.62 -0.50
N TYR A 122 4.99 -6.63 -0.88
CA TYR A 122 3.88 -6.66 0.07
C TYR A 122 3.93 -7.91 0.97
N GLU A 123 4.13 -9.09 0.39
CA GLU A 123 4.23 -10.35 1.14
C GLU A 123 5.43 -10.32 2.10
N ALA A 124 6.60 -9.88 1.65
CA ALA A 124 7.78 -9.74 2.49
C ALA A 124 7.56 -8.75 3.65
N ARG A 125 6.86 -7.64 3.40
CA ARG A 125 6.48 -6.66 4.43
C ARG A 125 5.52 -7.28 5.46
N CYS A 126 4.52 -8.04 5.03
CA CYS A 126 3.59 -8.71 5.94
C CYS A 126 4.33 -9.67 6.88
N LEU A 127 5.19 -10.52 6.35
CA LEU A 127 6.00 -11.45 7.14
C LEU A 127 6.90 -10.73 8.13
N ARG A 128 7.59 -9.66 7.70
CA ARG A 128 8.43 -8.86 8.60
C ARG A 128 7.64 -8.19 9.72
N LYS A 129 6.45 -7.65 9.43
CA LYS A 129 5.58 -7.05 10.45
C LYS A 129 5.09 -8.08 11.45
N GLU A 130 4.71 -9.26 11.00
CA GLU A 130 4.30 -10.36 11.86
C GLU A 130 5.43 -10.78 12.80
N GLN A 131 6.63 -10.97 12.27
CA GLN A 131 7.80 -11.31 13.07
C GLN A 131 8.13 -10.22 14.10
N GLN A 132 8.10 -8.94 13.69
CA GLN A 132 8.30 -7.82 14.61
C GLN A 132 7.25 -7.78 15.73
N ALA A 133 5.99 -8.11 15.42
CA ALA A 133 4.94 -8.17 16.43
C ALA A 133 5.18 -9.29 17.46
N ILE A 134 5.62 -10.46 16.99
CA ILE A 134 5.98 -11.60 17.86
C ILE A 134 7.15 -11.21 18.77
N GLU A 135 8.23 -10.68 18.21
CA GLU A 135 9.40 -10.25 18.98
C GLU A 135 9.05 -9.17 20.01
N GLN A 136 8.21 -8.22 19.62
CA GLN A 136 7.75 -7.18 20.54
C GLN A 136 6.91 -7.74 21.69
N ALA A 137 6.02 -8.68 21.40
CA ALA A 137 5.22 -9.35 22.43
C ALA A 137 6.12 -10.13 23.42
N GLU A 138 7.13 -10.83 22.91
CA GLU A 138 8.11 -11.55 23.75
C GLU A 138 8.91 -10.60 24.63
N ARG A 139 9.42 -9.48 24.08
CA ARG A 139 10.13 -8.44 24.87
C ARG A 139 9.27 -7.87 25.98
N VAL A 140 7.98 -7.61 25.69
CA VAL A 140 7.03 -7.13 26.72
C VAL A 140 6.81 -8.19 27.79
N ARG A 141 6.66 -9.47 27.43
CA ARG A 141 6.51 -10.58 28.37
C ARG A 141 7.74 -10.71 29.28
N GLN A 142 8.94 -10.66 28.70
CA GLN A 142 10.20 -10.74 29.46
C GLN A 142 10.34 -9.57 30.44
N LYS A 143 10.03 -8.33 30.02
CA LYS A 143 10.05 -7.14 30.90
C LYS A 143 9.06 -7.29 32.05
N LYS A 144 7.83 -7.77 31.80
CA LYS A 144 6.83 -8.00 32.85
C LYS A 144 7.31 -9.06 33.84
N ALA A 145 7.89 -10.17 33.37
CA ALA A 145 8.44 -11.21 34.22
C ALA A 145 9.61 -10.73 35.08
N ALA A 146 10.50 -9.91 34.52
CA ALA A 146 11.62 -9.32 35.27
C ALA A 146 11.11 -8.36 36.39
N LEU A 147 10.13 -7.52 36.08
CA LEU A 147 9.53 -6.61 37.08
C LEU A 147 8.80 -7.36 38.21
N ALA A 148 8.13 -8.48 37.88
CA ALA A 148 7.50 -9.30 38.89
C ALA A 148 8.51 -9.89 39.91
N LYS A 149 9.69 -10.34 39.40
CA LYS A 149 10.76 -10.88 40.25
C LYS A 149 11.36 -9.81 41.18
N VAL A 150 11.43 -8.55 40.79
CA VAL A 150 11.95 -7.45 41.61
C VAL A 150 10.97 -7.13 42.73
N LYS A 151 9.64 -7.09 42.44
CA LYS A 151 8.61 -6.84 43.46
C LYS A 151 8.52 -7.91 44.57
N PHE A 152 9.01 -9.11 44.31
CA PHE A 152 8.99 -10.23 45.28
C PHE A 152 10.24 -10.24 46.20
N LYS A 153 11.25 -9.43 45.90
CA LYS A 153 12.51 -9.32 46.69
C LYS A 153 12.58 -8.12 47.63
N SER A 154 11.59 -7.23 47.62
CA SER A 154 11.39 -6.10 48.52
C SER A 154 10.23 -6.39 49.49
#